data_c7d0b5f622fddcf3b531d0db45226b7f
#
_entry.id   c7d0b5f622fddcf3b531d0db45226b7f
#
_cell.length_a   1.000
_cell.length_b   1.000
_cell.length_c   1.000
_cell.angle_alpha   90.00
_cell.angle_beta   90.00
_cell.angle_gamma   90.00
#
_symmetry.space_group_name_H-M   'P 1'
#
loop_
_entity.id
_entity.type
_entity.pdbx_description
1 polymer ?
#
loop_
_entity_poly.entity_id
_entity_poly.type
_entity_poly.pdbx_seq_one_letter_code
_entity_poly.pdbx_strand_id
1 'polypeptide(L)'
;GHVHVGDWAIIGGLTGVHQFSRVGAHTMTGGNSSLMQDSPPFVLAAGNPCRPVGINVEGLKRRGFTPVMISALREAYKIIYRRGLQLDAARAELHKRQQEIPEAAEHLQTLLDFLDVASRGIIRP
;
A
#
# COMPACT_ATOMS: atom_id res chain seq x y z
N GLY A 1 5.45 -15.92 -12.04
CA GLY A 1 5.26 -16.76 -10.87
C GLY A 1 5.86 -16.20 -9.59
N HIS A 2 5.60 -16.87 -8.48
CA HIS A 2 6.11 -16.48 -7.16
C HIS A 2 5.60 -15.10 -6.72
N VAL A 3 4.39 -14.74 -7.13
CA VAL A 3 3.73 -13.51 -6.72
C VAL A 3 2.95 -13.77 -5.44
N HIS A 4 3.05 -12.85 -4.48
CA HIS A 4 2.25 -12.90 -3.26
C HIS A 4 1.15 -11.84 -3.35
N VAL A 5 -0.09 -12.26 -3.11
CA VAL A 5 -1.25 -11.37 -3.12
C VAL A 5 -1.89 -11.38 -1.75
N GLY A 6 -1.93 -10.23 -1.10
CA GLY A 6 -2.51 -10.08 0.23
C GLY A 6 -4.03 -10.15 0.23
N ASP A 7 -4.59 -10.26 1.44
CA ASP A 7 -6.03 -10.38 1.64
C ASP A 7 -6.76 -9.15 1.09
N TRP A 8 -7.91 -9.41 0.45
CA TRP A 8 -8.81 -8.37 -0.07
C TRP A 8 -8.20 -7.48 -1.17
N ALA A 9 -7.06 -7.87 -1.73
CA ALA A 9 -6.49 -7.17 -2.89
C ALA A 9 -7.36 -7.41 -4.12
N ILE A 10 -7.53 -6.38 -4.94
CA ILE A 10 -8.23 -6.46 -6.22
C ILE A 10 -7.24 -6.09 -7.32
N ILE A 11 -7.06 -7.01 -8.25
CA ILE A 11 -6.22 -6.80 -9.43
C ILE A 11 -7.14 -6.69 -10.63
N GLY A 12 -7.16 -5.51 -11.25
CA GLY A 12 -8.01 -5.24 -12.42
C GLY A 12 -7.66 -6.12 -13.61
N GLY A 13 -8.63 -6.32 -14.50
CA GLY A 13 -8.45 -7.16 -15.68
C GLY A 13 -7.29 -6.72 -16.56
N LEU A 14 -6.64 -7.69 -17.21
CA LEU A 14 -5.51 -7.47 -18.12
C LEU A 14 -4.29 -6.82 -17.45
N THR A 15 -4.14 -7.00 -16.15
CA THR A 15 -3.00 -6.49 -15.41
C THR A 15 -1.89 -7.53 -15.36
N GLY A 16 -0.67 -7.13 -15.76
CA GLY A 16 0.52 -7.95 -15.62
C GLY A 16 1.20 -7.68 -14.28
N VAL A 17 1.67 -8.74 -13.62
CA VAL A 17 2.41 -8.63 -12.37
C VAL A 17 3.77 -9.31 -12.55
N HIS A 18 4.86 -8.56 -12.37
CA HIS A 18 6.19 -9.09 -12.53
C HIS A 18 6.45 -10.19 -11.49
N GLN A 19 7.20 -11.25 -11.90
CA GLN A 19 7.53 -12.34 -10.99
C GLN A 19 8.19 -11.83 -9.70
N PHE A 20 7.90 -12.52 -8.60
CA PHE A 20 8.40 -12.20 -7.25
C PHE A 20 7.85 -10.89 -6.65
N SER A 21 7.00 -10.16 -7.34
CA SER A 21 6.38 -8.96 -6.78
C SER A 21 5.34 -9.31 -5.71
N ARG A 22 5.15 -8.40 -4.79
CA ARG A 22 4.18 -8.54 -3.70
C ARG A 22 3.08 -7.49 -3.87
N VAL A 23 1.84 -7.96 -3.77
CA VAL A 23 0.65 -7.11 -3.82
C VAL A 23 0.07 -7.08 -2.41
N GLY A 24 0.10 -5.93 -1.77
CA GLY A 24 -0.31 -5.80 -0.37
C GLY A 24 -1.81 -5.98 -0.15
N ALA A 25 -2.18 -6.22 1.11
CA ALA A 25 -3.58 -6.36 1.50
C ALA A 25 -4.38 -5.09 1.19
N HIS A 26 -5.65 -5.26 0.82
CA HIS A 26 -6.58 -4.17 0.53
C HIS A 26 -6.15 -3.21 -0.59
N THR A 27 -5.18 -3.60 -1.41
CA THR A 27 -4.79 -2.79 -2.57
C THR A 27 -5.84 -2.90 -3.67
N MET A 28 -5.83 -1.93 -4.57
CA MET A 28 -6.54 -2.04 -5.82
C MET A 28 -5.63 -1.61 -6.96
N THR A 29 -5.52 -2.46 -7.98
CA THR A 29 -4.77 -2.15 -9.19
C THR A 29 -5.78 -1.92 -10.31
N GLY A 30 -5.69 -0.78 -10.98
CA GLY A 30 -6.54 -0.48 -12.13
C GLY A 30 -6.29 -1.46 -13.27
N GLY A 31 -7.32 -1.69 -14.09
CA GLY A 31 -7.22 -2.60 -15.23
C GLY A 31 -6.15 -2.17 -16.23
N ASN A 32 -5.65 -3.12 -16.98
CA ASN A 32 -4.65 -2.91 -18.04
C ASN A 32 -3.39 -2.22 -17.51
N SER A 33 -2.96 -2.59 -16.31
CA SER A 33 -1.77 -2.05 -15.65
C SER A 33 -0.61 -3.04 -15.72
N SER A 34 0.59 -2.54 -15.45
CA SER A 34 1.81 -3.35 -15.42
C SER A 34 2.54 -3.11 -14.12
N LEU A 35 2.40 -4.04 -13.17
CA LEU A 35 3.00 -3.92 -11.84
C LEU A 35 4.39 -4.53 -11.85
N MET A 36 5.41 -3.68 -11.80
CA MET A 36 6.81 -4.09 -11.93
C MET A 36 7.54 -4.20 -10.60
N GLN A 37 7.00 -3.56 -9.56
CA GLN A 37 7.55 -3.59 -8.20
C GLN A 37 6.42 -3.81 -7.20
N ASP A 38 6.75 -3.90 -5.91
CA ASP A 38 5.78 -4.20 -4.87
C ASP A 38 4.77 -3.05 -4.69
N SER A 39 3.50 -3.42 -4.52
CA SER A 39 2.44 -2.46 -4.21
C SER A 39 2.10 -2.55 -2.73
N PRO A 40 2.37 -1.50 -1.94
CA PRO A 40 2.11 -1.54 -0.50
C PRO A 40 0.63 -1.73 -0.18
N PRO A 41 0.31 -2.29 1.01
CA PRO A 41 -1.07 -2.41 1.46
C PRO A 41 -1.85 -1.10 1.38
N PHE A 42 -3.13 -1.20 1.13
CA PHE A 42 -4.10 -0.10 1.13
C PHE A 42 -4.00 0.87 -0.06
N VAL A 43 -3.03 0.69 -0.93
CA VAL A 43 -2.74 1.61 -2.03
C VAL A 43 -3.63 1.32 -3.25
N LEU A 44 -4.09 2.38 -3.88
CA LEU A 44 -4.69 2.35 -5.21
C LEU A 44 -3.57 2.68 -6.22
N ALA A 45 -3.38 1.82 -7.20
CA ALA A 45 -2.32 1.98 -8.18
C ALA A 45 -2.84 1.71 -9.58
N ALA A 46 -2.24 2.33 -10.58
CA ALA A 46 -2.66 2.16 -11.98
C ALA A 46 -1.55 2.54 -12.95
N GLY A 47 -1.66 2.04 -14.16
CA GLY A 47 -0.82 2.46 -15.29
C GLY A 47 0.22 1.44 -15.70
N ASN A 48 0.96 1.80 -16.74
CA ASN A 48 2.07 1.02 -17.29
C ASN A 48 3.27 1.95 -17.53
N PRO A 49 4.30 1.98 -16.67
CA PRO A 49 4.40 1.22 -15.42
C PRO A 49 3.38 1.67 -14.37
N CYS A 50 3.01 0.75 -13.49
CA CYS A 50 2.02 1.02 -12.46
C CYS A 50 2.58 1.98 -11.41
N ARG A 51 1.79 2.98 -11.04
CA ARG A 51 2.18 4.02 -10.08
C ARG A 51 1.11 4.19 -9.01
N PRO A 52 1.50 4.54 -7.77
CA PRO A 52 0.52 4.82 -6.74
C PRO A 52 -0.23 6.13 -7.05
N VAL A 53 -1.54 6.12 -6.86
CA VAL A 53 -2.40 7.28 -7.09
C VAL A 53 -3.18 7.71 -5.85
N GLY A 54 -3.09 6.96 -4.77
CA GLY A 54 -3.77 7.25 -3.51
C GLY A 54 -4.02 5.99 -2.72
N ILE A 55 -4.93 6.05 -1.77
CA ILE A 55 -5.37 4.86 -1.04
C ILE A 55 -6.72 4.37 -1.58
N ASN A 56 -7.00 3.08 -1.38
CA ASN A 56 -8.22 2.42 -1.84
C ASN A 56 -9.40 2.70 -0.91
N VAL A 57 -9.87 3.94 -0.88
CA VAL A 57 -10.90 4.41 0.06
C VAL A 57 -12.18 3.56 -0.01
N GLU A 58 -12.67 3.30 -1.22
CA GLU A 58 -13.91 2.53 -1.40
C GLU A 58 -13.80 1.11 -0.87
N GLY A 59 -12.69 0.44 -1.16
CA GLY A 59 -12.43 -0.90 -0.65
C GLY A 59 -12.31 -0.93 0.87
N LEU A 60 -11.65 0.06 1.45
CA LEU A 60 -11.50 0.17 2.90
C LEU A 60 -12.85 0.38 3.58
N LYS A 61 -13.69 1.26 3.05
CA LYS A 61 -15.05 1.47 3.57
C LYS A 61 -15.87 0.20 3.52
N ARG A 62 -15.81 -0.54 2.41
CA ARG A 62 -16.53 -1.82 2.27
C ARG A 62 -16.08 -2.87 3.27
N ARG A 63 -14.85 -2.80 3.74
CA ARG A 63 -14.30 -3.73 4.74
C ARG A 63 -14.46 -3.21 6.16
N GLY A 64 -15.23 -2.16 6.39
CA GLY A 64 -15.55 -1.65 7.72
C GLY A 64 -14.50 -0.78 8.36
N PHE A 65 -13.55 -0.25 7.60
CA PHE A 65 -12.56 0.68 8.14
C PHE A 65 -13.26 1.97 8.55
N THR A 66 -12.95 2.43 9.76
CA THR A 66 -13.54 3.66 10.31
C THR A 66 -12.92 4.90 9.66
N PRO A 67 -13.59 6.07 9.77
CA PRO A 67 -13.00 7.32 9.29
C PRO A 67 -11.63 7.62 9.90
N VAL A 68 -11.41 7.29 11.17
CA VAL A 68 -10.10 7.47 11.83
C VAL A 68 -9.05 6.57 11.19
N MET A 69 -9.37 5.31 10.94
CA MET A 69 -8.46 4.38 10.27
C MET A 69 -8.10 4.87 8.86
N ILE A 70 -9.10 5.28 8.08
CA ILE A 70 -8.88 5.77 6.72
C ILE A 70 -8.03 7.03 6.73
N SER A 71 -8.28 7.96 7.65
CA SER A 71 -7.48 9.17 7.80
C SER A 71 -6.01 8.84 8.13
N ALA A 72 -5.79 7.89 9.04
CA ALA A 72 -4.44 7.45 9.40
C ALA A 72 -3.71 6.83 8.20
N LEU A 73 -4.41 6.03 7.39
CA LEU A 73 -3.81 5.41 6.21
C LEU A 73 -3.55 6.41 5.08
N ARG A 74 -4.41 7.43 4.96
CA ARG A 74 -4.17 8.54 4.03
C ARG A 74 -2.90 9.31 4.43
N GLU A 75 -2.73 9.55 5.72
CA GLU A 75 -1.51 10.18 6.25
C GLU A 75 -0.28 9.28 6.00
N ALA A 76 -0.43 7.97 6.21
CA ALA A 76 0.65 7.01 5.94
C ALA A 76 1.08 7.05 4.46
N TYR A 77 0.14 7.13 3.55
CA TYR A 77 0.41 7.28 2.12
C TYR A 77 1.25 8.54 1.85
N LYS A 78 0.90 9.65 2.45
CA LYS A 78 1.65 10.90 2.31
C LYS A 78 3.07 10.79 2.88
N ILE A 79 3.22 10.10 4.00
CA ILE A 79 4.54 9.85 4.60
C ILE A 79 5.43 9.06 3.65
N ILE A 80 4.89 8.02 3.01
CA ILE A 80 5.66 7.19 2.10
C ILE A 80 5.98 7.90 0.78
N TYR A 81 5.02 8.65 0.21
CA TYR A 81 5.09 9.10 -1.18
C TYR A 81 5.16 10.60 -1.39
N ARG A 82 4.78 11.41 -0.42
CA ARG A 82 4.59 12.85 -0.64
C ARG A 82 5.56 13.75 0.10
N ARG A 83 6.29 13.23 1.08
CA ARG A 83 7.16 14.05 1.93
C ARG A 83 8.64 13.97 1.56
N GLY A 84 8.98 13.26 0.50
CA GLY A 84 10.36 13.15 0.06
C GLY A 84 11.27 12.40 1.02
N LEU A 85 10.73 11.58 1.91
CA LEU A 85 11.51 10.86 2.90
C LEU A 85 12.15 9.61 2.28
N GLN A 86 13.35 9.26 2.76
CA GLN A 86 13.93 7.95 2.55
C GLN A 86 13.04 6.90 3.25
N LEU A 87 13.08 5.66 2.78
CA LEU A 87 12.21 4.61 3.32
C LEU A 87 12.39 4.41 4.82
N ASP A 88 13.64 4.44 5.31
CA ASP A 88 13.90 4.29 6.75
C ASP A 88 13.28 5.41 7.57
N ALA A 89 13.36 6.66 7.09
CA ALA A 89 12.73 7.80 7.75
C ALA A 89 11.20 7.69 7.69
N ALA A 90 10.65 7.23 6.57
CA ALA A 90 9.22 6.99 6.44
C ALA A 90 8.74 5.93 7.44
N ARG A 91 9.49 4.83 7.59
CA ARG A 91 9.17 3.79 8.59
C ARG A 91 9.17 4.33 10.01
N ALA A 92 10.18 5.13 10.37
CA ALA A 92 10.26 5.75 11.68
C ALA A 92 9.04 6.63 11.95
N GLU A 93 8.60 7.40 10.95
CA GLU A 93 7.42 8.25 11.08
C GLU A 93 6.14 7.44 11.22
N LEU A 94 6.02 6.32 10.49
CA LEU A 94 4.88 5.41 10.61
C LEU A 94 4.81 4.78 12.00
N HIS A 95 5.95 4.37 12.58
CA HIS A 95 6.00 3.87 13.96
C HIS A 95 5.51 4.91 14.96
N LYS A 96 5.89 6.16 14.77
CA LYS A 96 5.44 7.26 15.60
C LYS A 96 3.93 7.46 15.52
N ARG A 97 3.37 7.44 14.31
CA ARG A 97 1.92 7.53 14.09
C ARG A 97 1.18 6.36 14.71
N GLN A 98 1.76 5.17 14.68
CA GLN A 98 1.20 3.98 15.29
C GLN A 98 0.99 4.17 16.80
N GLN A 99 1.93 4.82 17.48
CA GLN A 99 1.80 5.13 18.90
C GLN A 99 0.74 6.19 19.17
N GLU A 100 0.57 7.13 18.25
CA GLU A 100 -0.36 8.25 18.42
C GLU A 100 -1.81 7.89 18.08
N ILE A 101 -2.04 6.87 17.24
CA ILE A 101 -3.37 6.51 16.75
C ILE A 101 -3.64 5.02 17.01
N PRO A 102 -3.97 4.63 18.27
CA PRO A 102 -4.18 3.22 18.61
C PRO A 102 -5.24 2.52 17.75
N GLU A 103 -6.30 3.22 17.33
CA GLU A 103 -7.36 2.65 16.51
C GLU A 103 -6.85 2.14 15.17
N ALA A 104 -5.79 2.74 14.63
CA ALA A 104 -5.19 2.36 13.35
C ALA A 104 -3.90 1.53 13.52
N ALA A 105 -3.48 1.24 14.74
CA ALA A 105 -2.17 0.64 15.01
C ALA A 105 -1.95 -0.68 14.29
N GLU A 106 -2.95 -1.55 14.26
CA GLU A 106 -2.88 -2.86 13.58
C GLU A 106 -2.67 -2.70 12.07
N HIS A 107 -3.37 -1.74 11.48
CA HIS A 107 -3.26 -1.49 10.02
C HIS A 107 -1.92 -0.84 9.68
N LEU A 108 -1.44 0.05 10.51
CA LEU A 108 -0.10 0.63 10.33
C LEU A 108 0.98 -0.45 10.48
N GLN A 109 0.77 -1.43 11.38
CA GLN A 109 1.68 -2.55 11.52
C GLN A 109 1.71 -3.41 10.25
N THR A 110 0.55 -3.67 9.64
CA THR A 110 0.46 -4.39 8.37
C THR A 110 1.32 -3.70 7.29
N LEU A 111 1.24 -2.38 7.23
CA LEU A 111 2.02 -1.59 6.29
C LEU A 111 3.53 -1.67 6.59
N LEU A 112 3.91 -1.53 7.86
CA LEU A 112 5.31 -1.63 8.28
C LEU A 112 5.90 -3.01 7.99
N ASP A 113 5.17 -4.08 8.29
CA ASP A 113 5.62 -5.44 8.01
C ASP A 113 5.85 -5.66 6.51
N PHE A 114 4.97 -5.11 5.68
CA PHE A 114 5.13 -5.20 4.23
C PHE A 114 6.40 -4.48 3.77
N LEU A 115 6.65 -3.28 4.27
CA LEU A 115 7.82 -2.50 3.89
C LEU A 115 9.13 -3.20 4.29
N ASP A 116 9.12 -3.96 5.39
CA ASP A 116 10.29 -4.70 5.86
C ASP A 116 10.71 -5.82 4.91
N VAL A 117 9.76 -6.39 4.16
CA VAL A 117 10.03 -7.53 3.27
C VAL A 117 9.93 -7.19 1.78
N ALA A 118 9.78 -5.92 1.44
CA ALA A 118 9.68 -5.47 0.05
C ALA A 118 11.05 -5.47 -0.63
N SER A 119 11.52 -6.65 -1.01
CA SER A 119 12.89 -6.87 -1.52
C SER A 119 13.16 -6.24 -2.90
N ARG A 120 12.12 -6.06 -3.70
CA ARG A 120 12.25 -5.47 -5.05
C ARG A 120 12.03 -3.96 -5.04
N GLY A 121 11.82 -3.37 -3.87
CA GLY A 121 11.37 -1.99 -3.75
C GLY A 121 9.87 -1.85 -4.01
N ILE A 122 9.34 -0.70 -3.70
CA ILE A 122 7.91 -0.40 -3.88
C ILE A 122 7.71 0.47 -5.12
N ILE A 123 6.50 0.42 -5.70
CA ILE A 123 6.13 1.32 -6.79
C ILE A 123 6.27 2.77 -6.35
N ARG A 124 6.63 3.65 -7.29
CA ARG A 124 6.86 5.07 -7.03
C ARG A 124 6.06 5.93 -8.01
N PRO A 125 5.69 7.15 -7.61
CA PRO A 125 4.98 8.07 -8.50
C PRO A 125 5.74 8.42 -9.76
#